data_2784e5b5b33534d5998773d45d6c26a4
#
_entry.id   2784e5b5b33534d5998773d45d6c26a4
#
_cell.length_a   1.000
_cell.length_b   1.000
_cell.length_c   1.000
_cell.angle_alpha   90.00
_cell.angle_beta   90.00
_cell.angle_gamma   90.00
#
_symmetry.space_group_name_H-M   'P 1'
#
loop_
_entity.id
_entity.type
_entity.pdbx_description
1 polymer ?
#
loop_
_entity_poly.entity_id
_entity_poly.type
_entity_poly.pdbx_seq_one_letter_code
_entity_poly.pdbx_strand_id
1 'polypeptide(L)'
;MNENIENTAAEPSLSEVLQIRRDKLSALVAAGRDPFEKVRFDFDAYTKDIKDNFDEMEGKTVRIAGRMMSRRDMGKANFIDIMDASGRIQCYVRINDIGEETFDEYRKWDIGDIVGISGTVFRTRRGEISVHVYEIELLAKSLLPLPEKFHGLTNTDMRYRQRYVDLIMNPEVKDTFVKRSLILREIRAYLDSKGFLEVDTPILTPFEIGASARPFVTHHNTLDMDMYLRIETELYLKRLIVGGFDRVYEVGRIFRNEGMDTKHNPEFTTVELYQAYTDYKGMMDLVIEMNTQLAEKICGTTKLTYQGTGIDMGHWEKLTMAEAVKKFSGADYYAWDSDEAARACAKELHVEVAENATKGTVLAELFDAYVEEKLIQPTIIYDYPVENSPLAKRKPSEPAFTERFEYFINATEFGNAFSELNDPIDQKERFERQVAAKRAEDPNTTAQVDEDYVTALEYGLAPTGGLGFGVDRLVMLLTDSASIRDVLLFPTMKSLEKKDQ
;
A
#
# COMPACT_ATOMS: atom_id res chain seq x y z
N MET A 1 -49.30 28.45 36.10
CA MET A 1 -49.05 27.35 35.14
C MET A 1 -48.82 28.00 33.82
N ASN A 2 -47.56 28.17 33.46
CA ASN A 2 -47.16 28.60 32.10
C ASN A 2 -46.35 27.41 31.52
N GLU A 3 -46.98 26.68 30.65
CA GLU A 3 -46.32 25.68 29.83
C GLU A 3 -45.51 26.39 28.75
N ASN A 4 -44.16 26.39 28.88
CA ASN A 4 -43.26 26.69 27.80
C ASN A 4 -43.25 25.47 26.88
N ILE A 5 -43.92 25.57 25.75
CA ILE A 5 -43.77 24.64 24.62
C ILE A 5 -42.48 25.06 23.89
N GLU A 6 -41.39 24.41 24.23
CA GLU A 6 -40.20 24.42 23.38
C GLU A 6 -40.53 23.70 22.06
N ASN A 7 -40.72 24.47 21.04
CA ASN A 7 -40.92 24.00 19.67
C ASN A 7 -39.51 23.56 19.09
N THR A 8 -39.07 22.39 19.49
CA THR A 8 -37.89 21.75 18.84
C THR A 8 -38.34 21.28 17.46
N ALA A 9 -38.07 22.11 16.45
CA ALA A 9 -38.20 21.65 15.07
C ALA A 9 -37.32 20.40 14.88
N ALA A 10 -37.91 19.27 14.50
CA ALA A 10 -37.17 18.03 14.23
C ALA A 10 -36.09 18.30 13.18
N GLU A 11 -34.90 17.79 13.38
CA GLU A 11 -33.84 17.89 12.37
C GLU A 11 -34.29 17.24 11.04
N PRO A 12 -34.06 17.88 9.90
CA PRO A 12 -34.50 17.34 8.60
C PRO A 12 -33.86 15.99 8.32
N SER A 13 -34.64 15.06 7.79
CA SER A 13 -34.14 13.76 7.35
C SER A 13 -33.06 13.91 6.25
N LEU A 14 -32.21 12.91 6.10
CA LEU A 14 -31.18 12.93 5.03
C LEU A 14 -31.80 13.17 3.65
N SER A 15 -32.97 12.59 3.36
CA SER A 15 -33.69 12.79 2.08
C SER A 15 -34.08 14.24 1.89
N GLU A 16 -34.57 14.91 2.92
CA GLU A 16 -34.95 16.34 2.88
C GLU A 16 -33.71 17.23 2.68
N VAL A 17 -32.59 16.93 3.36
CA VAL A 17 -31.33 17.67 3.17
C VAL A 17 -30.82 17.54 1.72
N LEU A 18 -30.89 16.35 1.15
CA LEU A 18 -30.49 16.11 -0.24
C LEU A 18 -31.38 16.89 -1.22
N GLN A 19 -32.69 16.92 -0.99
CA GLN A 19 -33.61 17.67 -1.82
C GLN A 19 -33.37 19.19 -1.73
N ILE A 20 -33.20 19.71 -0.52
CA ILE A 20 -32.88 21.15 -0.30
C ILE A 20 -31.61 21.56 -1.08
N ARG A 21 -30.56 20.73 -1.06
CA ARG A 21 -29.32 21.05 -1.80
C ARG A 21 -29.51 21.03 -3.32
N ARG A 22 -30.33 20.10 -3.84
CA ARG A 22 -30.69 20.06 -5.26
C ARG A 22 -31.54 21.26 -5.65
N ASP A 23 -32.49 21.68 -4.84
CA ASP A 23 -33.32 22.86 -5.08
C ASP A 23 -32.47 24.14 -5.10
N LYS A 24 -31.48 24.26 -4.21
CA LYS A 24 -30.52 25.37 -4.21
C LYS A 24 -29.70 25.39 -5.50
N LEU A 25 -29.22 24.23 -5.98
CA LEU A 25 -28.55 24.15 -7.28
C LEU A 25 -29.45 24.57 -8.43
N SER A 26 -30.66 24.04 -8.45
CA SER A 26 -31.66 24.42 -9.49
C SER A 26 -31.93 25.91 -9.52
N ALA A 27 -32.02 26.56 -8.35
CA ALA A 27 -32.18 28.01 -8.26
C ALA A 27 -30.95 28.78 -8.77
N LEU A 28 -29.75 28.30 -8.54
CA LEU A 28 -28.51 28.88 -9.08
C LEU A 28 -28.47 28.77 -10.63
N VAL A 29 -28.79 27.59 -11.17
CA VAL A 29 -28.86 27.36 -12.61
C VAL A 29 -29.92 28.27 -13.26
N ALA A 30 -31.11 28.36 -12.67
CA ALA A 30 -32.19 29.24 -13.18
C ALA A 30 -31.78 30.73 -13.14
N ALA A 31 -30.92 31.13 -12.24
CA ALA A 31 -30.35 32.48 -12.15
C ALA A 31 -29.13 32.70 -13.08
N GLY A 32 -28.77 31.75 -13.96
CA GLY A 32 -27.60 31.84 -14.83
C GLY A 32 -26.26 31.80 -14.09
N ARG A 33 -26.21 31.17 -12.93
CA ARG A 33 -25.04 31.07 -12.06
C ARG A 33 -24.71 29.61 -11.74
N ASP A 34 -24.74 28.75 -12.75
CA ASP A 34 -24.41 27.34 -12.59
C ASP A 34 -22.94 27.20 -12.20
N PRO A 35 -22.64 26.68 -10.98
CA PRO A 35 -21.26 26.49 -10.53
C PRO A 35 -20.51 25.44 -11.34
N PHE A 36 -21.22 24.53 -12.03
CA PHE A 36 -20.59 23.47 -12.82
C PHE A 36 -20.17 23.92 -14.22
N GLU A 37 -20.51 25.13 -14.64
CA GLU A 37 -19.98 25.77 -15.85
C GLU A 37 -18.55 26.32 -15.60
N LYS A 38 -18.10 26.44 -14.34
CA LYS A 38 -16.75 26.89 -14.02
C LYS A 38 -15.74 25.81 -14.39
N VAL A 39 -14.86 26.11 -15.35
CA VAL A 39 -13.83 25.18 -15.84
C VAL A 39 -12.45 25.47 -15.25
N ARG A 40 -12.24 26.66 -14.67
CA ARG A 40 -10.96 27.07 -14.13
C ARG A 40 -11.14 28.13 -13.05
N PHE A 41 -10.28 28.09 -12.04
CA PHE A 41 -10.04 29.15 -11.08
C PHE A 41 -8.53 29.30 -10.88
N ASP A 42 -7.99 30.48 -11.13
CA ASP A 42 -6.57 30.74 -10.94
C ASP A 42 -6.33 31.14 -9.46
N PHE A 43 -5.67 30.26 -8.73
CA PHE A 43 -5.19 30.50 -7.37
C PHE A 43 -3.67 30.68 -7.37
N ASP A 44 -3.13 31.41 -6.40
CA ASP A 44 -1.72 31.77 -6.30
C ASP A 44 -1.07 31.34 -4.97
N ALA A 45 -1.86 30.86 -4.01
CA ALA A 45 -1.35 30.42 -2.72
C ALA A 45 -2.12 29.22 -2.17
N TYR A 46 -1.40 28.38 -1.42
CA TYR A 46 -2.00 27.31 -0.61
C TYR A 46 -2.13 27.77 0.85
N THR A 47 -3.11 27.20 1.56
CA THR A 47 -3.44 27.59 2.94
C THR A 47 -2.27 27.38 3.91
N LYS A 48 -1.49 26.32 3.73
CA LYS A 48 -0.30 26.04 4.54
C LYS A 48 0.81 27.04 4.26
N ASP A 49 1.07 27.38 2.99
CA ASP A 49 2.11 28.32 2.61
C ASP A 49 1.87 29.70 3.22
N ILE A 50 0.59 30.14 3.27
CA ILE A 50 0.19 31.38 3.91
C ILE A 50 0.51 31.34 5.41
N LYS A 51 0.23 30.22 6.09
CA LYS A 51 0.47 30.10 7.53
C LYS A 51 1.94 30.00 7.88
N ASP A 52 2.70 29.21 7.11
CA ASP A 52 4.12 28.98 7.35
C ASP A 52 4.98 30.22 7.04
N ASN A 53 4.56 31.04 6.07
CA ASN A 53 5.27 32.25 5.64
C ASN A 53 4.50 33.54 6.01
N PHE A 54 3.76 33.53 7.11
CA PHE A 54 2.86 34.63 7.49
C PHE A 54 3.55 36.01 7.49
N ASP A 55 4.73 36.12 8.06
CA ASP A 55 5.44 37.39 8.19
C ASP A 55 5.76 38.05 6.82
N GLU A 56 5.91 37.21 5.79
CA GLU A 56 6.10 37.69 4.42
C GLU A 56 4.77 37.90 3.67
N MET A 57 3.71 37.22 4.11
CA MET A 57 2.40 37.21 3.46
C MET A 57 1.42 38.22 4.07
N GLU A 58 1.68 38.74 5.27
CA GLU A 58 0.80 39.70 5.93
C GLU A 58 0.57 40.94 5.05
N GLY A 59 -0.67 41.32 4.88
CA GLY A 59 -1.08 42.45 4.04
C GLY A 59 -1.07 42.18 2.53
N LYS A 60 -0.58 41.02 2.06
CA LYS A 60 -0.63 40.68 0.65
C LYS A 60 -2.02 40.15 0.27
N THR A 61 -2.44 40.46 -0.94
CA THR A 61 -3.63 39.88 -1.55
C THR A 61 -3.28 38.50 -2.11
N VAL A 62 -4.11 37.51 -1.81
CA VAL A 62 -3.99 36.13 -2.26
C VAL A 62 -5.28 35.65 -2.91
N ARG A 63 -5.16 34.67 -3.81
CA ARG A 63 -6.27 33.91 -4.37
C ARG A 63 -6.14 32.44 -3.93
N ILE A 64 -7.10 31.96 -3.19
CA ILE A 64 -7.14 30.58 -2.67
C ILE A 64 -8.42 29.87 -3.11
N ALA A 65 -8.35 28.57 -3.23
CA ALA A 65 -9.53 27.74 -3.51
C ALA A 65 -9.56 26.51 -2.59
N GLY A 66 -10.74 26.11 -2.18
CA GLY A 66 -10.87 24.94 -1.32
C GLY A 66 -12.30 24.62 -0.91
N ARG A 67 -12.43 23.61 -0.10
CA ARG A 67 -13.71 23.15 0.44
C ARG A 67 -14.07 23.92 1.70
N MET A 68 -15.29 24.45 1.77
CA MET A 68 -15.83 25.08 2.97
C MET A 68 -16.15 24.01 4.03
N MET A 69 -15.39 24.01 5.13
CA MET A 69 -15.48 22.98 6.18
C MET A 69 -16.28 23.43 7.40
N SER A 70 -16.41 24.72 7.60
CA SER A 70 -17.22 25.29 8.68
C SER A 70 -17.68 26.71 8.33
N ARG A 71 -18.77 27.15 8.98
CA ARG A 71 -19.24 28.52 8.93
C ARG A 71 -19.76 28.94 10.29
N ARG A 72 -19.30 30.10 10.78
CA ARG A 72 -19.79 30.75 12.00
C ARG A 72 -20.41 32.07 11.60
N ASP A 73 -21.73 32.15 11.69
CA ASP A 73 -22.50 33.36 11.37
C ASP A 73 -22.48 34.35 12.55
N MET A 74 -22.13 35.57 12.28
CA MET A 74 -22.14 36.69 13.24
C MET A 74 -22.97 37.87 12.71
N GLY A 75 -24.01 37.59 11.95
CA GLY A 75 -24.91 38.56 11.35
C GLY A 75 -24.34 39.21 10.08
N LYS A 76 -23.71 40.38 10.19
CA LYS A 76 -23.13 41.09 9.04
C LYS A 76 -21.71 40.61 8.67
N ALA A 77 -21.18 39.62 9.36
CA ALA A 77 -19.90 39.02 9.11
C ALA A 77 -19.94 37.54 9.43
N ASN A 78 -19.12 36.76 8.74
CA ASN A 78 -18.97 35.32 8.94
C ASN A 78 -17.51 34.94 8.99
N PHE A 79 -17.19 33.92 9.76
CA PHE A 79 -15.94 33.19 9.65
C PHE A 79 -16.20 31.84 9.02
N ILE A 80 -15.46 31.52 7.99
CA ILE A 80 -15.48 30.20 7.34
C ILE A 80 -14.09 29.60 7.37
N ASP A 81 -14.00 28.27 7.50
CA ASP A 81 -12.75 27.55 7.34
C ASP A 81 -12.74 26.91 5.95
N ILE A 82 -11.71 27.20 5.17
CA ILE A 82 -11.44 26.64 3.86
C ILE A 82 -10.34 25.61 3.98
N MET A 83 -10.55 24.43 3.40
CA MET A 83 -9.57 23.36 3.32
C MET A 83 -9.16 23.13 1.87
N ASP A 84 -7.87 23.21 1.61
CA ASP A 84 -7.25 22.85 0.34
C ASP A 84 -6.39 21.58 0.45
N ALA A 85 -5.53 21.34 -0.54
CA ALA A 85 -4.64 20.19 -0.57
C ALA A 85 -3.60 20.21 0.57
N SER A 86 -3.25 21.35 1.10
CA SER A 86 -2.15 21.59 2.04
C SER A 86 -2.60 21.74 3.50
N GLY A 87 -3.84 22.19 3.73
CA GLY A 87 -4.32 22.44 5.09
C GLY A 87 -5.63 23.20 5.15
N ARG A 88 -5.81 23.95 6.23
CA ARG A 88 -7.00 24.78 6.47
C ARG A 88 -6.60 26.18 6.84
N ILE A 89 -7.41 27.18 6.39
CA ILE A 89 -7.27 28.58 6.80
C ILE A 89 -8.64 29.16 7.10
N GLN A 90 -8.69 30.06 8.08
CA GLN A 90 -9.87 30.84 8.38
C GLN A 90 -10.00 32.00 7.37
N CYS A 91 -11.21 32.25 6.89
CA CYS A 91 -11.55 33.37 6.03
C CYS A 91 -12.63 34.23 6.70
N TYR A 92 -12.41 35.54 6.72
CA TYR A 92 -13.32 36.53 7.28
C TYR A 92 -14.09 37.23 6.17
N VAL A 93 -15.39 36.99 6.13
CA VAL A 93 -16.31 37.48 5.09
C VAL A 93 -17.25 38.51 5.68
N ARG A 94 -17.25 39.74 5.16
CA ARG A 94 -18.17 40.80 5.62
C ARG A 94 -19.06 41.30 4.48
N ILE A 95 -20.31 41.60 4.80
CA ILE A 95 -21.28 42.17 3.84
C ILE A 95 -20.76 43.47 3.19
N ASN A 96 -20.03 44.33 3.98
CA ASN A 96 -19.52 45.58 3.50
C ASN A 96 -18.35 45.45 2.48
N ASP A 97 -17.69 44.28 2.45
CA ASP A 97 -16.51 44.06 1.61
C ASP A 97 -16.90 43.33 0.30
N ILE A 98 -17.83 42.37 0.35
CA ILE A 98 -18.26 41.58 -0.82
C ILE A 98 -19.59 42.05 -1.44
N GLY A 99 -20.28 43.03 -0.80
CA GLY A 99 -21.58 43.53 -1.21
C GLY A 99 -22.76 42.68 -0.70
N GLU A 100 -23.93 43.34 -0.59
CA GLU A 100 -25.12 42.72 -0.01
C GLU A 100 -25.66 41.56 -0.85
N GLU A 101 -25.71 41.70 -2.17
CA GLU A 101 -26.20 40.65 -3.07
C GLU A 101 -25.32 39.38 -2.98
N THR A 102 -24.00 39.52 -3.08
CA THR A 102 -23.05 38.40 -2.98
C THR A 102 -23.11 37.76 -1.58
N PHE A 103 -23.27 38.57 -0.52
CA PHE A 103 -23.37 38.07 0.85
C PHE A 103 -24.64 37.24 1.07
N ASP A 104 -25.76 37.70 0.57
CA ASP A 104 -27.07 37.00 0.67
C ASP A 104 -27.07 35.70 -0.15
N GLU A 105 -26.38 35.65 -1.27
CA GLU A 105 -26.18 34.43 -2.01
C GLU A 105 -25.26 33.45 -1.31
N TYR A 106 -24.07 33.91 -0.89
CA TYR A 106 -23.08 33.14 -0.16
C TYR A 106 -23.66 32.47 1.10
N ARG A 107 -24.56 33.15 1.81
CA ARG A 107 -25.23 32.60 2.99
C ARG A 107 -26.11 31.37 2.69
N LYS A 108 -26.55 31.17 1.45
CA LYS A 108 -27.33 30.01 1.01
C LYS A 108 -26.48 28.79 0.69
N TRP A 109 -25.16 28.99 0.53
CA TRP A 109 -24.24 27.87 0.26
C TRP A 109 -24.14 26.94 1.45
N ASP A 110 -23.63 25.73 1.20
CA ASP A 110 -23.58 24.68 2.22
C ASP A 110 -22.15 24.30 2.58
N ILE A 111 -21.97 23.80 3.80
CA ILE A 111 -20.70 23.14 4.18
C ILE A 111 -20.46 21.96 3.24
N GLY A 112 -19.24 21.88 2.73
CA GLY A 112 -18.86 20.94 1.71
C GLY A 112 -18.71 21.55 0.32
N ASP A 113 -19.28 22.73 0.05
CA ASP A 113 -19.12 23.43 -1.23
C ASP A 113 -17.66 23.80 -1.50
N ILE A 114 -17.25 23.80 -2.76
CA ILE A 114 -15.93 24.28 -3.19
C ILE A 114 -16.05 25.72 -3.59
N VAL A 115 -15.18 26.55 -3.04
CA VAL A 115 -15.21 28.00 -3.24
C VAL A 115 -13.84 28.53 -3.63
N GLY A 116 -13.86 29.60 -4.43
CA GLY A 116 -12.71 30.45 -4.74
C GLY A 116 -12.81 31.76 -3.96
N ILE A 117 -11.71 32.26 -3.45
CA ILE A 117 -11.63 33.44 -2.60
C ILE A 117 -10.46 34.31 -3.03
N SER A 118 -10.72 35.63 -3.16
CA SER A 118 -9.67 36.65 -3.21
C SER A 118 -9.74 37.50 -1.94
N GLY A 119 -8.59 37.75 -1.29
CA GLY A 119 -8.57 38.50 -0.05
C GLY A 119 -7.18 38.80 0.45
N THR A 120 -7.09 39.60 1.53
CA THR A 120 -5.81 40.00 2.15
C THR A 120 -5.51 39.16 3.38
N VAL A 121 -4.27 38.67 3.46
CA VAL A 121 -3.76 37.90 4.60
C VAL A 121 -3.61 38.84 5.82
N PHE A 122 -4.12 38.41 6.96
CA PHE A 122 -4.02 39.17 8.20
C PHE A 122 -4.05 38.28 9.44
N ARG A 123 -3.68 38.81 10.58
CA ARG A 123 -3.82 38.16 11.87
C ARG A 123 -5.00 38.75 12.64
N THR A 124 -5.90 37.92 13.11
CA THR A 124 -7.01 38.36 13.96
C THR A 124 -6.52 38.83 15.33
N ARG A 125 -7.34 39.56 16.05
CA ARG A 125 -7.05 39.99 17.45
C ARG A 125 -6.76 38.83 18.41
N ARG A 126 -7.24 37.63 18.07
CA ARG A 126 -7.01 36.36 18.84
C ARG A 126 -5.77 35.60 18.38
N GLY A 127 -5.01 36.13 17.42
CA GLY A 127 -3.80 35.52 16.93
C GLY A 127 -3.96 34.56 15.73
N GLU A 128 -5.19 34.28 15.26
CA GLU A 128 -5.45 33.35 14.15
C GLU A 128 -5.06 34.02 12.82
N ILE A 129 -4.25 33.31 12.01
CA ILE A 129 -3.91 33.73 10.64
C ILE A 129 -5.12 33.47 9.74
N SER A 130 -5.55 34.50 9.04
CA SER A 130 -6.80 34.51 8.29
C SER A 130 -6.69 35.29 6.99
N VAL A 131 -7.65 35.06 6.08
CA VAL A 131 -7.83 35.86 4.85
C VAL A 131 -9.05 36.75 5.00
N HIS A 132 -8.91 38.05 4.84
CA HIS A 132 -9.99 39.02 4.77
C HIS A 132 -10.51 39.08 3.34
N VAL A 133 -11.74 38.62 3.14
CA VAL A 133 -12.32 38.31 1.83
C VAL A 133 -12.90 39.55 1.18
N TYR A 134 -12.56 39.79 -0.07
CA TYR A 134 -13.16 40.81 -0.94
C TYR A 134 -13.97 40.25 -2.09
N GLU A 135 -13.60 39.05 -2.54
CA GLU A 135 -14.33 38.32 -3.57
C GLU A 135 -14.50 36.86 -3.14
N ILE A 136 -15.67 36.31 -3.36
CA ILE A 136 -15.96 34.89 -3.12
C ILE A 136 -16.87 34.37 -4.22
N GLU A 137 -16.53 33.21 -4.78
CA GLU A 137 -17.33 32.57 -5.79
C GLU A 137 -17.50 31.07 -5.53
N LEU A 138 -18.65 30.53 -5.93
CA LEU A 138 -18.94 29.11 -5.85
C LEU A 138 -18.34 28.40 -7.08
N LEU A 139 -17.42 27.47 -6.87
CA LEU A 139 -16.75 26.70 -7.91
C LEU A 139 -17.42 25.35 -8.17
N ALA A 140 -17.93 24.71 -7.11
CA ALA A 140 -18.73 23.49 -7.24
C ALA A 140 -19.65 23.32 -6.03
N LYS A 141 -20.88 22.85 -6.28
CA LYS A 141 -21.90 22.57 -5.27
C LYS A 141 -21.77 21.15 -4.73
N SER A 142 -21.67 21.03 -3.41
CA SER A 142 -21.74 19.74 -2.71
C SER A 142 -23.21 19.35 -2.53
N LEU A 143 -23.65 18.28 -3.20
CA LEU A 143 -25.03 17.78 -3.11
C LEU A 143 -25.24 16.80 -1.95
N LEU A 144 -24.15 16.25 -1.42
CA LEU A 144 -24.17 15.40 -0.22
C LEU A 144 -23.61 16.17 0.98
N PRO A 145 -24.24 16.10 2.17
CA PRO A 145 -23.65 16.64 3.37
C PRO A 145 -22.41 15.85 3.77
N LEU A 146 -21.40 16.55 4.31
CA LEU A 146 -20.29 15.85 4.94
C LEU A 146 -20.77 15.16 6.22
N PRO A 147 -20.18 14.03 6.62
CA PRO A 147 -20.44 13.42 7.91
C PRO A 147 -20.23 14.41 9.07
N GLU A 148 -21.01 14.27 10.15
CA GLU A 148 -20.86 15.17 11.28
C GLU A 148 -19.49 15.09 11.93
N LYS A 149 -18.92 16.25 12.28
CA LYS A 149 -17.58 16.40 12.83
C LYS A 149 -17.33 15.59 14.11
N PHE A 150 -18.36 15.37 14.91
CA PHE A 150 -18.25 14.70 16.22
C PHE A 150 -18.30 13.18 16.16
N HIS A 151 -18.82 12.63 15.08
CA HIS A 151 -18.88 11.19 14.88
C HIS A 151 -18.01 10.71 13.71
N GLY A 152 -17.51 11.61 12.85
CA GLY A 152 -16.61 11.34 11.73
C GLY A 152 -16.99 10.09 10.95
N LEU A 153 -16.23 9.73 9.95
CA LEU A 153 -16.24 8.37 9.42
C LEU A 153 -15.45 7.46 10.39
N THR A 154 -16.04 7.15 11.57
CA THR A 154 -15.43 6.24 12.55
C THR A 154 -15.54 4.77 12.12
N ASN A 155 -16.52 4.46 11.27
CA ASN A 155 -16.68 3.12 10.73
C ASN A 155 -15.58 2.83 9.70
N THR A 156 -14.64 1.99 10.05
CA THR A 156 -13.46 1.63 9.23
C THR A 156 -13.86 1.06 7.87
N ASP A 157 -14.92 0.25 7.78
CA ASP A 157 -15.42 -0.29 6.51
C ASP A 157 -15.88 0.81 5.56
N MET A 158 -16.62 1.79 6.07
CA MET A 158 -17.06 2.95 5.29
C MET A 158 -15.89 3.84 4.88
N ARG A 159 -14.84 4.00 5.71
CA ARG A 159 -13.63 4.74 5.36
C ARG A 159 -12.93 4.13 4.15
N TYR A 160 -12.84 2.81 4.07
CA TYR A 160 -12.24 2.12 2.93
C TYR A 160 -13.10 2.22 1.66
N ARG A 161 -14.44 2.11 1.79
CA ARG A 161 -15.38 2.19 0.67
C ARG A 161 -15.54 3.60 0.11
N GLN A 162 -15.52 4.61 0.98
CA GLN A 162 -15.66 6.02 0.64
C GLN A 162 -14.36 6.78 0.96
N ARG A 163 -13.25 6.30 0.45
CA ARG A 163 -11.94 6.89 0.70
C ARG A 163 -11.87 8.39 0.41
N TYR A 164 -12.61 8.87 -0.58
CA TYR A 164 -12.70 10.30 -0.89
C TYR A 164 -13.36 11.10 0.25
N VAL A 165 -14.29 10.53 1.00
CA VAL A 165 -14.86 11.16 2.20
C VAL A 165 -13.89 11.05 3.38
N ASP A 166 -13.25 9.89 3.56
CA ASP A 166 -12.21 9.68 4.57
C ASP A 166 -11.08 10.72 4.44
N LEU A 167 -10.58 10.97 3.23
CA LEU A 167 -9.56 11.98 2.94
C LEU A 167 -10.03 13.44 3.23
N ILE A 168 -11.34 13.71 3.15
CA ILE A 168 -11.89 15.02 3.52
C ILE A 168 -11.99 15.16 5.04
N MET A 169 -12.43 14.11 5.73
CA MET A 169 -12.72 14.15 7.16
C MET A 169 -11.51 13.92 8.05
N ASN A 170 -10.58 13.09 7.59
CA ASN A 170 -9.38 12.62 8.31
C ASN A 170 -8.12 13.01 7.51
N PRO A 171 -7.65 14.26 7.59
CA PRO A 171 -6.51 14.75 6.79
C PRO A 171 -5.21 13.94 6.99
N GLU A 172 -5.02 13.35 8.19
CA GLU A 172 -3.88 12.50 8.52
C GLU A 172 -3.77 11.26 7.63
N VAL A 173 -4.91 10.73 7.13
CA VAL A 173 -4.93 9.59 6.20
C VAL A 173 -4.21 9.92 4.90
N LYS A 174 -4.24 11.19 4.48
CA LYS A 174 -3.55 11.65 3.29
C LYS A 174 -2.03 11.51 3.41
N ASP A 175 -1.48 11.74 4.61
CA ASP A 175 -0.04 11.64 4.86
C ASP A 175 0.49 10.24 4.59
N THR A 176 -0.27 9.19 4.90
CA THR A 176 0.07 7.80 4.57
C THR A 176 0.27 7.61 3.07
N PHE A 177 -0.62 8.16 2.23
CA PHE A 177 -0.51 8.03 0.77
C PHE A 177 0.57 8.90 0.16
N VAL A 178 0.84 10.07 0.75
CA VAL A 178 2.00 10.89 0.38
C VAL A 178 3.29 10.14 0.70
N LYS A 179 3.42 9.56 1.90
CA LYS A 179 4.57 8.74 2.29
C LYS A 179 4.71 7.51 1.40
N ARG A 180 3.60 6.81 1.06
CA ARG A 180 3.64 5.70 0.09
C ARG A 180 4.28 6.11 -1.24
N SER A 181 3.89 7.26 -1.79
CA SER A 181 4.46 7.78 -3.04
C SER A 181 5.95 8.14 -2.88
N LEU A 182 6.33 8.69 -1.72
CA LEU A 182 7.73 8.98 -1.39
C LEU A 182 8.55 7.70 -1.29
N ILE A 183 8.06 6.67 -0.59
CA ILE A 183 8.72 5.37 -0.45
C ILE A 183 9.01 4.76 -1.83
N LEU A 184 8.02 4.71 -2.72
CA LEU A 184 8.20 4.19 -4.08
C LEU A 184 9.24 5.00 -4.87
N ARG A 185 9.24 6.33 -4.73
CA ARG A 185 10.24 7.19 -5.36
C ARG A 185 11.64 6.93 -4.82
N GLU A 186 11.78 6.76 -3.51
CA GLU A 186 13.09 6.51 -2.89
C GLU A 186 13.62 5.10 -3.21
N ILE A 187 12.75 4.08 -3.33
CA ILE A 187 13.13 2.74 -3.83
C ILE A 187 13.71 2.87 -5.24
N ARG A 188 13.01 3.55 -6.17
CA ARG A 188 13.51 3.78 -7.53
C ARG A 188 14.84 4.52 -7.53
N ALA A 189 14.92 5.62 -6.80
CA ALA A 189 16.16 6.41 -6.72
C ALA A 189 17.34 5.59 -6.17
N TYR A 190 17.09 4.71 -5.18
CA TYR A 190 18.10 3.81 -4.65
C TYR A 190 18.55 2.80 -5.71
N LEU A 191 17.63 2.11 -6.36
CA LEU A 191 17.95 1.08 -7.38
C LEU A 191 18.64 1.70 -8.61
N ASP A 192 18.17 2.86 -9.09
CA ASP A 192 18.79 3.60 -10.18
C ASP A 192 20.24 3.99 -9.83
N SER A 193 20.49 4.43 -8.58
CA SER A 193 21.83 4.77 -8.09
C SER A 193 22.79 3.57 -8.07
N LYS A 194 22.24 2.36 -7.96
CA LYS A 194 22.99 1.09 -8.04
C LYS A 194 23.14 0.56 -9.47
N GLY A 195 22.61 1.29 -10.46
CA GLY A 195 22.69 0.95 -11.87
C GLY A 195 21.68 -0.11 -12.35
N PHE A 196 20.58 -0.28 -11.59
CA PHE A 196 19.47 -1.09 -12.08
C PHE A 196 18.64 -0.31 -13.10
N LEU A 197 18.09 -1.03 -14.08
CA LEU A 197 17.14 -0.52 -15.07
C LEU A 197 15.72 -0.93 -14.68
N GLU A 198 14.80 0.04 -14.54
CA GLU A 198 13.38 -0.28 -14.40
C GLU A 198 12.83 -0.77 -15.74
N VAL A 199 12.13 -1.89 -15.69
CA VAL A 199 11.49 -2.51 -16.85
C VAL A 199 10.04 -2.86 -16.50
N ASP A 200 9.25 -3.16 -17.54
CA ASP A 200 7.90 -3.67 -17.39
C ASP A 200 7.72 -4.97 -18.17
N THR A 201 7.01 -5.91 -17.59
CA THR A 201 6.75 -7.22 -18.16
C THR A 201 5.24 -7.49 -18.26
N PRO A 202 4.79 -8.48 -19.05
CA PRO A 202 3.36 -8.70 -19.27
C PRO A 202 2.58 -8.96 -17.97
N ILE A 203 1.45 -8.27 -17.81
CA ILE A 203 0.46 -8.57 -16.76
C ILE A 203 -0.39 -9.79 -17.13
N LEU A 204 -0.70 -9.94 -18.42
CA LEU A 204 -1.44 -11.09 -18.94
C LEU A 204 -0.48 -12.14 -19.45
N THR A 205 -0.61 -13.37 -18.94
CA THR A 205 0.22 -14.51 -19.33
C THR A 205 -0.64 -15.58 -20.00
N PRO A 206 -0.10 -16.34 -20.98
CA PRO A 206 -0.89 -17.31 -21.73
C PRO A 206 -1.15 -18.61 -20.97
N PHE A 207 -0.50 -18.83 -19.84
CA PHE A 207 -0.66 -20.01 -18.98
C PHE A 207 -0.37 -19.68 -17.52
N GLU A 208 -0.77 -20.56 -16.62
CA GLU A 208 -0.48 -20.46 -15.20
C GLU A 208 1.02 -20.70 -14.97
N ILE A 209 1.74 -19.67 -14.53
CA ILE A 209 3.20 -19.68 -14.33
C ILE A 209 3.51 -20.02 -12.87
N GLY A 210 4.44 -20.90 -12.67
CA GLY A 210 5.43 -21.16 -11.63
C GLY A 210 5.02 -21.25 -10.17
N ALA A 211 4.55 -20.20 -9.54
CA ALA A 211 4.33 -20.16 -8.09
C ALA A 211 3.09 -20.93 -7.62
N SER A 212 3.01 -21.19 -6.32
CA SER A 212 1.88 -21.93 -5.72
C SER A 212 0.59 -21.13 -5.60
N ALA A 213 0.59 -19.83 -5.90
CA ALA A 213 -0.56 -18.95 -5.79
C ALA A 213 -1.61 -19.20 -6.90
N ARG A 214 -2.88 -18.99 -6.58
CA ARG A 214 -3.99 -19.15 -7.53
C ARG A 214 -4.15 -17.89 -8.40
N PRO A 215 -4.11 -17.97 -9.75
CA PRO A 215 -4.28 -16.82 -10.62
C PRO A 215 -5.75 -16.40 -10.79
N PHE A 216 -5.97 -15.15 -11.22
CA PHE A 216 -7.22 -14.73 -11.84
C PHE A 216 -7.18 -15.08 -13.32
N VAL A 217 -8.29 -15.58 -13.86
CA VAL A 217 -8.44 -15.99 -15.26
C VAL A 217 -9.31 -14.98 -16.00
N THR A 218 -8.94 -14.65 -17.23
CA THR A 218 -9.72 -13.84 -18.15
C THR A 218 -9.67 -14.41 -19.56
N HIS A 219 -10.58 -14.01 -20.46
CA HIS A 219 -10.64 -14.52 -21.81
C HIS A 219 -10.27 -13.45 -22.83
N HIS A 220 -9.33 -13.77 -23.74
CA HIS A 220 -8.95 -12.89 -24.85
C HIS A 220 -9.82 -13.18 -26.08
N ASN A 221 -10.85 -12.34 -26.32
CA ASN A 221 -11.88 -12.58 -27.35
C ASN A 221 -11.31 -12.79 -28.76
N THR A 222 -10.29 -12.03 -29.17
CA THR A 222 -9.76 -12.11 -30.53
C THR A 222 -8.91 -13.36 -30.77
N LEU A 223 -8.17 -13.78 -29.75
CA LEU A 223 -7.34 -14.97 -29.81
C LEU A 223 -8.10 -16.23 -29.44
N ASP A 224 -9.34 -16.10 -28.92
CA ASP A 224 -10.20 -17.18 -28.40
C ASP A 224 -9.44 -18.10 -27.44
N MET A 225 -8.78 -17.48 -26.45
CA MET A 225 -7.97 -18.20 -25.46
C MET A 225 -8.09 -17.59 -24.07
N ASP A 226 -7.98 -18.42 -23.05
CA ASP A 226 -7.88 -17.94 -21.68
C ASP A 226 -6.49 -17.41 -21.40
N MET A 227 -6.44 -16.34 -20.61
CA MET A 227 -5.23 -15.71 -20.15
C MET A 227 -5.31 -15.51 -18.63
N TYR A 228 -4.15 -15.40 -18.00
CA TYR A 228 -4.00 -15.36 -16.56
C TYR A 228 -3.39 -14.03 -16.15
N LEU A 229 -3.90 -13.41 -15.09
CA LEU A 229 -3.22 -12.29 -14.46
C LEU A 229 -1.99 -12.82 -13.70
N ARG A 230 -0.85 -12.20 -13.90
CA ARG A 230 0.43 -12.63 -13.32
C ARG A 230 0.40 -12.70 -11.81
N ILE A 231 1.02 -13.71 -11.25
CA ILE A 231 1.20 -13.93 -9.81
C ILE A 231 2.62 -13.60 -9.33
N GLU A 232 3.55 -13.36 -10.26
CA GLU A 232 4.96 -12.98 -10.09
C GLU A 232 5.50 -12.34 -11.38
N THR A 233 6.69 -11.74 -11.33
CA THR A 233 7.40 -11.19 -12.51
C THR A 233 8.73 -11.90 -12.78
N GLU A 234 9.13 -12.81 -11.91
CA GLU A 234 10.42 -13.48 -11.80
C GLU A 234 10.93 -14.03 -13.13
N LEU A 235 10.14 -14.90 -13.79
CA LEU A 235 10.63 -15.63 -14.97
C LEU A 235 10.86 -14.71 -16.18
N TYR A 236 10.12 -13.61 -16.31
CA TYR A 236 10.34 -12.61 -17.35
C TYR A 236 11.60 -11.80 -17.09
N LEU A 237 11.84 -11.39 -15.85
CA LEU A 237 13.03 -10.60 -15.48
C LEU A 237 14.31 -11.41 -15.66
N LYS A 238 14.30 -12.70 -15.34
CA LYS A 238 15.43 -13.60 -15.59
C LYS A 238 15.74 -13.76 -17.10
N ARG A 239 14.71 -13.80 -17.96
CA ARG A 239 14.91 -13.79 -19.42
C ARG A 239 15.64 -12.54 -19.89
N LEU A 240 15.44 -11.38 -19.24
CA LEU A 240 16.17 -10.15 -19.56
C LEU A 240 17.65 -10.25 -19.15
N ILE A 241 17.95 -10.93 -18.04
CA ILE A 241 19.35 -11.22 -17.67
C ILE A 241 20.01 -12.15 -18.72
N VAL A 242 19.31 -13.20 -19.18
CA VAL A 242 19.77 -14.04 -20.29
C VAL A 242 20.02 -13.18 -21.55
N GLY A 243 19.14 -12.20 -21.79
CA GLY A 243 19.26 -11.25 -22.92
C GLY A 243 20.41 -10.25 -22.81
N GLY A 244 21.16 -10.25 -21.69
CA GLY A 244 22.37 -9.42 -21.52
C GLY A 244 22.17 -8.14 -20.72
N PHE A 245 21.03 -7.96 -20.01
CA PHE A 245 20.91 -6.91 -19.00
C PHE A 245 21.61 -7.37 -17.71
N ASP A 246 22.50 -6.55 -17.17
CA ASP A 246 23.22 -6.90 -15.92
C ASP A 246 22.36 -6.71 -14.68
N ARG A 247 21.47 -5.71 -14.66
CA ARG A 247 20.63 -5.35 -13.50
C ARG A 247 19.29 -4.82 -13.98
N VAL A 248 18.22 -5.49 -13.58
CA VAL A 248 16.85 -5.09 -13.89
C VAL A 248 15.99 -5.12 -12.65
N TYR A 249 14.98 -4.27 -12.60
CA TYR A 249 13.91 -4.36 -11.60
C TYR A 249 12.56 -3.95 -12.18
N GLU A 250 11.49 -4.44 -11.56
CA GLU A 250 10.13 -4.02 -11.88
C GLU A 250 9.40 -3.65 -10.59
N VAL A 251 8.69 -2.51 -10.62
CA VAL A 251 7.70 -2.15 -9.62
C VAL A 251 6.34 -2.53 -10.17
N GLY A 252 5.86 -3.71 -9.83
CA GLY A 252 4.72 -4.34 -10.47
C GLY A 252 3.52 -4.60 -9.58
N ARG A 253 2.32 -4.59 -10.19
CA ARG A 253 1.12 -5.18 -9.58
C ARG A 253 1.13 -6.68 -9.79
N ILE A 254 0.86 -7.39 -8.71
CA ILE A 254 0.72 -8.84 -8.65
C ILE A 254 -0.71 -9.17 -8.23
N PHE A 255 -1.23 -10.28 -8.76
CA PHE A 255 -2.62 -10.67 -8.59
C PHE A 255 -2.69 -12.11 -8.10
N ARG A 256 -3.25 -12.34 -6.90
CA ARG A 256 -3.44 -13.66 -6.31
C ARG A 256 -4.88 -13.83 -5.88
N ASN A 257 -5.56 -14.81 -6.44
CA ASN A 257 -6.98 -15.12 -6.17
C ASN A 257 -7.12 -15.92 -4.88
N GLU A 258 -6.74 -15.32 -3.79
CA GLU A 258 -6.67 -15.91 -2.45
C GLU A 258 -7.52 -15.13 -1.44
N GLY A 259 -7.45 -15.51 -0.17
CA GLY A 259 -8.16 -14.84 0.92
C GLY A 259 -7.74 -13.39 1.12
N MET A 260 -8.62 -12.60 1.73
CA MET A 260 -8.38 -11.21 2.10
C MET A 260 -8.42 -11.06 3.62
N ASP A 261 -7.37 -10.50 4.20
CA ASP A 261 -7.28 -10.19 5.62
C ASP A 261 -6.60 -8.83 5.87
N THR A 262 -6.01 -8.63 7.03
CA THR A 262 -5.29 -7.39 7.38
C THR A 262 -3.91 -7.28 6.72
N LYS A 263 -3.34 -8.39 6.25
CA LYS A 263 -2.01 -8.47 5.63
C LYS A 263 -2.08 -8.79 4.12
N HIS A 264 -3.23 -9.29 3.62
CA HIS A 264 -3.40 -9.77 2.24
C HIS A 264 -4.53 -9.07 1.51
N ASN A 265 -4.25 -8.68 0.27
CA ASN A 265 -5.20 -8.13 -0.69
C ASN A 265 -5.00 -8.86 -2.03
N PRO A 266 -6.05 -9.16 -2.81
CA PRO A 266 -5.93 -9.96 -4.03
C PRO A 266 -5.07 -9.30 -5.12
N GLU A 267 -4.88 -8.00 -5.05
CA GLU A 267 -3.89 -7.26 -5.83
C GLU A 267 -3.01 -6.44 -4.90
N PHE A 268 -1.70 -6.48 -5.10
CA PHE A 268 -0.72 -5.79 -4.27
C PHE A 268 0.50 -5.36 -5.09
N THR A 269 1.36 -4.54 -4.53
CA THR A 269 2.55 -4.04 -5.21
C THR A 269 3.79 -4.75 -4.70
N THR A 270 4.60 -5.30 -5.61
CA THR A 270 5.92 -5.83 -5.32
C THR A 270 7.00 -5.03 -6.04
N VAL A 271 8.22 -5.17 -5.56
CA VAL A 271 9.43 -4.92 -6.34
C VAL A 271 10.16 -6.24 -6.47
N GLU A 272 10.46 -6.62 -7.70
CA GLU A 272 11.35 -7.72 -8.00
C GLU A 272 12.55 -7.20 -8.77
N LEU A 273 13.74 -7.66 -8.41
CA LEU A 273 14.99 -7.23 -9.00
C LEU A 273 15.98 -8.39 -9.16
N TYR A 274 16.78 -8.33 -10.22
CA TYR A 274 17.76 -9.35 -10.55
C TYR A 274 19.06 -8.68 -10.97
N GLN A 275 20.17 -9.23 -10.47
CA GLN A 275 21.52 -8.74 -10.77
C GLN A 275 22.43 -9.91 -11.15
N ALA A 276 23.01 -9.82 -12.33
CA ALA A 276 24.04 -10.76 -12.78
C ALA A 276 25.34 -10.61 -11.97
N TYR A 277 26.09 -11.70 -11.88
CA TYR A 277 27.40 -11.78 -11.22
C TYR A 277 27.41 -11.45 -9.75
N THR A 278 26.29 -11.71 -9.06
CA THR A 278 26.15 -11.65 -7.60
C THR A 278 25.44 -12.89 -7.08
N ASP A 279 25.40 -13.03 -5.76
CA ASP A 279 24.78 -14.13 -5.05
C ASP A 279 23.77 -13.63 -3.99
N TYR A 280 23.15 -14.53 -3.24
CA TYR A 280 22.22 -14.21 -2.17
C TYR A 280 22.82 -13.33 -1.06
N LYS A 281 24.15 -13.39 -0.82
CA LYS A 281 24.80 -12.51 0.16
C LYS A 281 24.86 -11.08 -0.31
N GLY A 282 25.15 -10.85 -1.61
CA GLY A 282 25.04 -9.53 -2.21
C GLY A 282 23.62 -8.97 -2.13
N MET A 283 22.59 -9.83 -2.26
CA MET A 283 21.19 -9.44 -2.05
C MET A 283 20.88 -9.11 -0.58
N MET A 284 21.47 -9.83 0.41
CA MET A 284 21.35 -9.48 1.83
C MET A 284 21.87 -8.06 2.10
N ASP A 285 23.05 -7.74 1.57
CA ASP A 285 23.65 -6.42 1.78
C ASP A 285 22.80 -5.32 1.14
N LEU A 286 22.24 -5.56 -0.05
CA LEU A 286 21.31 -4.64 -0.71
C LEU A 286 20.03 -4.43 0.11
N VAL A 287 19.41 -5.49 0.64
CA VAL A 287 18.23 -5.43 1.50
C VAL A 287 18.48 -4.57 2.75
N ILE A 288 19.58 -4.84 3.44
CA ILE A 288 19.95 -4.11 4.66
C ILE A 288 20.15 -2.63 4.36
N GLU A 289 20.97 -2.31 3.36
CA GLU A 289 21.27 -0.93 2.99
C GLU A 289 20.01 -0.18 2.56
N MET A 290 19.21 -0.75 1.66
CA MET A 290 17.99 -0.12 1.14
C MET A 290 16.97 0.16 2.26
N ASN A 291 16.66 -0.84 3.07
CA ASN A 291 15.64 -0.67 4.12
C ASN A 291 16.10 0.30 5.22
N THR A 292 17.38 0.30 5.59
CA THR A 292 17.95 1.26 6.54
C THR A 292 17.85 2.69 6.01
N GLN A 293 18.24 2.92 4.74
CA GLN A 293 18.13 4.24 4.11
C GLN A 293 16.69 4.71 3.95
N LEU A 294 15.76 3.82 3.63
CA LEU A 294 14.33 4.15 3.54
C LEU A 294 13.78 4.60 4.89
N ALA A 295 14.11 3.89 5.97
CA ALA A 295 13.71 4.30 7.34
C ALA A 295 14.24 5.71 7.67
N GLU A 296 15.53 5.99 7.41
CA GLU A 296 16.11 7.31 7.64
C GLU A 296 15.45 8.41 6.81
N LYS A 297 15.24 8.18 5.52
CA LYS A 297 14.67 9.20 4.60
C LYS A 297 13.19 9.49 4.85
N ILE A 298 12.40 8.46 5.18
CA ILE A 298 10.95 8.59 5.33
C ILE A 298 10.55 8.98 6.75
N CYS A 299 11.22 8.38 7.76
CA CYS A 299 10.88 8.56 9.16
C CYS A 299 11.86 9.49 9.90
N GLY A 300 13.01 9.84 9.30
CA GLY A 300 14.07 10.66 9.92
C GLY A 300 14.90 9.89 10.96
N THR A 301 14.71 8.58 11.09
CA THR A 301 15.39 7.72 12.06
C THR A 301 15.29 6.25 11.64
N THR A 302 16.29 5.44 12.04
CA THR A 302 16.23 3.98 11.91
C THR A 302 15.43 3.32 13.03
N LYS A 303 15.17 4.02 14.13
CA LYS A 303 14.42 3.49 15.28
C LYS A 303 12.95 3.85 15.15
N LEU A 304 12.16 2.89 14.71
CA LEU A 304 10.74 3.03 14.46
C LEU A 304 9.91 2.53 15.64
N THR A 305 8.67 2.98 15.72
CA THR A 305 7.64 2.31 16.50
C THR A 305 6.58 1.82 15.54
N TYR A 306 6.30 0.51 15.54
CA TYR A 306 5.26 -0.09 14.73
C TYR A 306 4.26 -0.83 15.62
N GLN A 307 3.02 -0.38 15.64
CA GLN A 307 1.93 -0.90 16.47
C GLN A 307 2.35 -1.08 17.95
N GLY A 308 3.05 -0.06 18.48
CA GLY A 308 3.55 -0.05 19.85
C GLY A 308 4.85 -0.81 20.08
N THR A 309 5.39 -1.50 19.09
CA THR A 309 6.64 -2.27 19.18
C THR A 309 7.80 -1.45 18.63
N GLY A 310 8.90 -1.35 19.39
CA GLY A 310 10.14 -0.71 18.94
C GLY A 310 10.91 -1.58 17.95
N ILE A 311 11.22 -1.05 16.76
CA ILE A 311 11.95 -1.73 15.68
C ILE A 311 13.19 -0.90 15.34
N ASP A 312 14.37 -1.51 15.33
CA ASP A 312 15.63 -0.84 14.94
C ASP A 312 16.11 -1.31 13.56
N MET A 313 15.77 -0.56 12.53
CA MET A 313 16.15 -0.81 11.14
C MET A 313 17.65 -0.63 10.87
N GLY A 314 18.40 -0.09 11.83
CA GLY A 314 19.86 0.05 11.77
C GLY A 314 20.62 -1.20 12.24
N HIS A 315 19.91 -2.18 12.81
CA HIS A 315 20.53 -3.41 13.31
C HIS A 315 19.79 -4.65 12.80
N TRP A 316 20.51 -5.51 12.06
CA TRP A 316 19.98 -6.72 11.43
C TRP A 316 20.64 -7.98 11.97
N GLU A 317 19.84 -8.93 12.44
CA GLU A 317 20.31 -10.27 12.81
C GLU A 317 20.33 -11.17 11.56
N LYS A 318 21.32 -12.06 11.46
CA LYS A 318 21.41 -13.07 10.39
C LYS A 318 21.55 -14.44 11.05
N LEU A 319 20.63 -15.35 10.76
CA LEU A 319 20.62 -16.73 11.27
C LEU A 319 20.35 -17.70 10.12
N THR A 320 21.02 -18.83 10.10
CA THR A 320 20.57 -19.94 9.27
C THR A 320 19.22 -20.47 9.80
N MET A 321 18.42 -21.08 8.95
CA MET A 321 17.14 -21.68 9.39
C MET A 321 17.39 -22.71 10.50
N ALA A 322 18.44 -23.55 10.37
CA ALA A 322 18.80 -24.53 11.39
C ALA A 322 19.18 -23.87 12.73
N GLU A 323 19.97 -22.78 12.71
CA GLU A 323 20.30 -22.01 13.93
C GLU A 323 19.07 -21.38 14.57
N ALA A 324 18.18 -20.81 13.75
CA ALA A 324 16.95 -20.19 14.22
C ALA A 324 16.02 -21.22 14.89
N VAL A 325 15.77 -22.35 14.25
CA VAL A 325 14.98 -23.45 14.82
C VAL A 325 15.60 -23.96 16.12
N LYS A 326 16.91 -24.18 16.15
CA LYS A 326 17.62 -24.59 17.37
C LYS A 326 17.50 -23.57 18.51
N LYS A 327 17.63 -22.27 18.17
CA LYS A 327 17.53 -21.16 19.14
C LYS A 327 16.15 -21.08 19.81
N PHE A 328 15.08 -21.28 19.05
CA PHE A 328 13.73 -21.03 19.54
C PHE A 328 12.93 -22.28 19.93
N SER A 329 13.24 -23.45 19.36
CA SER A 329 12.56 -24.71 19.68
C SER A 329 13.44 -25.72 20.45
N GLY A 330 14.76 -25.56 20.38
CA GLY A 330 15.71 -26.53 20.91
C GLY A 330 16.01 -27.69 19.96
N ALA A 331 15.28 -27.84 18.85
CA ALA A 331 15.51 -28.89 17.86
C ALA A 331 16.81 -28.64 17.07
N ASP A 332 17.69 -29.62 17.03
CA ASP A 332 18.96 -29.51 16.31
C ASP A 332 18.93 -30.34 15.03
N TYR A 333 18.84 -29.68 13.90
CA TYR A 333 18.83 -30.30 12.57
C TYR A 333 20.01 -31.26 12.35
N TYR A 334 21.18 -30.90 12.86
CA TYR A 334 22.42 -31.67 12.69
C TYR A 334 22.52 -32.89 13.61
N ALA A 335 21.67 -32.97 14.62
CA ALA A 335 21.53 -34.13 15.46
C ALA A 335 20.64 -35.23 14.89
N TRP A 336 19.82 -34.91 13.85
CA TRP A 336 18.99 -35.91 13.20
C TRP A 336 19.79 -36.72 12.18
N ASP A 337 19.85 -38.03 12.37
CA ASP A 337 20.54 -38.98 11.49
C ASP A 337 19.66 -39.50 10.34
N SER A 338 18.34 -39.33 10.43
CA SER A 338 17.37 -39.75 9.43
C SER A 338 16.10 -38.89 9.40
N ASP A 339 15.29 -39.05 8.37
CA ASP A 339 13.97 -38.42 8.27
C ASP A 339 13.02 -38.87 9.39
N GLU A 340 13.13 -40.14 9.83
CA GLU A 340 12.39 -40.69 10.96
C GLU A 340 12.74 -39.98 12.27
N ALA A 341 14.00 -39.70 12.50
CA ALA A 341 14.47 -38.96 13.69
C ALA A 341 13.93 -37.52 13.68
N ALA A 342 13.92 -36.87 12.52
CA ALA A 342 13.34 -35.54 12.36
C ALA A 342 11.84 -35.53 12.67
N ARG A 343 11.08 -36.47 12.10
CA ARG A 343 9.64 -36.60 12.37
C ARG A 343 9.34 -36.92 13.83
N ALA A 344 10.18 -37.75 14.48
CA ALA A 344 10.05 -38.02 15.92
C ALA A 344 10.25 -36.75 16.75
N CYS A 345 11.24 -35.90 16.41
CA CYS A 345 11.46 -34.62 17.05
C CYS A 345 10.25 -33.66 16.84
N ALA A 346 9.71 -33.55 15.64
CA ALA A 346 8.50 -32.75 15.39
C ALA A 346 7.32 -33.19 16.25
N LYS A 347 7.12 -34.51 16.39
CA LYS A 347 6.06 -35.09 17.22
C LYS A 347 6.27 -34.76 18.72
N GLU A 348 7.49 -34.81 19.22
CA GLU A 348 7.82 -34.41 20.61
C GLU A 348 7.52 -32.93 20.86
N LEU A 349 7.71 -32.08 19.83
CA LEU A 349 7.40 -30.66 19.83
C LEU A 349 5.95 -30.35 19.44
N HIS A 350 5.11 -31.35 19.29
CA HIS A 350 3.68 -31.18 18.93
C HIS A 350 3.43 -30.49 17.59
N VAL A 351 4.36 -30.63 16.63
CA VAL A 351 4.20 -30.15 15.25
C VAL A 351 3.77 -31.32 14.36
N GLU A 352 2.65 -31.15 13.67
CA GLU A 352 2.15 -32.15 12.72
C GLU A 352 2.92 -32.04 11.42
N VAL A 353 3.45 -33.16 10.95
CA VAL A 353 4.17 -33.27 9.68
C VAL A 353 3.66 -34.48 8.90
N ALA A 354 3.78 -34.44 7.57
CA ALA A 354 3.39 -35.58 6.73
C ALA A 354 4.23 -36.83 7.07
N GLU A 355 3.63 -38.02 6.90
CA GLU A 355 4.30 -39.32 7.19
C GLU A 355 5.60 -39.52 6.38
N ASN A 356 5.71 -38.90 5.22
CA ASN A 356 6.87 -38.95 4.32
C ASN A 356 7.70 -37.66 4.36
N ALA A 357 7.50 -36.79 5.35
CA ALA A 357 8.26 -35.53 5.45
C ALA A 357 9.76 -35.81 5.62
N THR A 358 10.56 -35.12 4.82
CA THR A 358 12.03 -35.15 4.91
C THR A 358 12.54 -34.30 6.06
N LYS A 359 13.81 -34.41 6.41
CA LYS A 359 14.47 -33.53 7.38
C LYS A 359 14.29 -32.07 7.04
N GLY A 360 14.41 -31.72 5.75
CA GLY A 360 14.22 -30.36 5.27
C GLY A 360 12.79 -29.87 5.47
N THR A 361 11.79 -30.68 5.13
CA THR A 361 10.38 -30.34 5.37
C THR A 361 10.09 -30.16 6.85
N VAL A 362 10.57 -31.08 7.70
CA VAL A 362 10.42 -30.97 9.16
C VAL A 362 11.06 -29.69 9.71
N LEU A 363 12.24 -29.31 9.21
CA LEU A 363 12.91 -28.08 9.62
C LEU A 363 12.06 -26.86 9.30
N ALA A 364 11.44 -26.80 8.10
CA ALA A 364 10.57 -25.71 7.70
C ALA A 364 9.29 -25.64 8.55
N GLU A 365 8.63 -26.77 8.82
CA GLU A 365 7.44 -26.79 9.68
C GLU A 365 7.74 -26.35 11.14
N LEU A 366 8.92 -26.72 11.65
CA LEU A 366 9.37 -26.24 12.95
C LEU A 366 9.71 -24.75 12.95
N PHE A 367 10.20 -24.22 11.83
CA PHE A 367 10.45 -22.79 11.67
C PHE A 367 9.12 -22.02 11.74
N ASP A 368 8.12 -22.43 10.98
CA ASP A 368 6.80 -21.79 10.94
C ASP A 368 6.14 -21.83 12.34
N ALA A 369 6.24 -22.97 13.04
CA ALA A 369 5.61 -23.15 14.34
C ALA A 369 6.29 -22.42 15.50
N TYR A 370 7.61 -22.28 15.48
CA TYR A 370 8.38 -21.82 16.66
C TYR A 370 9.18 -20.55 16.46
N VAL A 371 9.49 -20.17 15.22
CA VAL A 371 10.47 -19.11 14.93
C VAL A 371 9.80 -17.85 14.41
N GLU A 372 8.95 -17.94 13.38
CA GLU A 372 8.45 -16.77 12.65
C GLU A 372 7.83 -15.72 13.58
N GLU A 373 6.97 -16.13 14.52
CA GLU A 373 6.32 -15.22 15.47
C GLU A 373 7.29 -14.57 16.49
N LYS A 374 8.54 -15.05 16.57
CA LYS A 374 9.57 -14.51 17.47
C LYS A 374 10.49 -13.50 16.79
N LEU A 375 10.43 -13.38 15.46
CA LEU A 375 11.28 -12.49 14.67
C LEU A 375 10.75 -11.04 14.70
N ILE A 376 10.91 -10.38 15.86
CA ILE A 376 10.40 -9.02 16.05
C ILE A 376 11.34 -7.98 15.43
N GLN A 377 12.65 -8.08 15.68
CA GLN A 377 13.64 -7.18 15.08
C GLN A 377 13.99 -7.60 13.65
N PRO A 378 14.50 -6.68 12.80
CA PRO A 378 14.91 -7.03 11.44
C PRO A 378 15.87 -8.21 11.43
N THR A 379 15.43 -9.33 10.86
CA THR A 379 16.18 -10.59 10.87
C THR A 379 16.17 -11.21 9.47
N ILE A 380 17.33 -11.63 9.02
CA ILE A 380 17.50 -12.43 7.81
C ILE A 380 17.64 -13.90 8.23
N ILE A 381 16.75 -14.73 7.73
CA ILE A 381 16.83 -16.20 7.84
C ILE A 381 17.33 -16.74 6.52
N TYR A 382 18.41 -17.50 6.52
CA TYR A 382 19.03 -18.00 5.29
C TYR A 382 19.36 -19.49 5.36
N ASP A 383 19.77 -20.07 4.24
CA ASP A 383 20.00 -21.50 4.03
C ASP A 383 18.70 -22.31 4.26
N TYR A 384 17.74 -22.09 3.36
CA TYR A 384 16.47 -22.82 3.32
C TYR A 384 16.64 -24.22 2.76
N PRO A 385 15.85 -25.22 3.21
CA PRO A 385 15.86 -26.55 2.63
C PRO A 385 15.54 -26.56 1.13
N VAL A 386 16.16 -27.49 0.39
CA VAL A 386 15.96 -27.60 -1.05
C VAL A 386 14.53 -27.96 -1.43
N GLU A 387 13.82 -28.69 -0.57
CA GLU A 387 12.45 -29.10 -0.76
C GLU A 387 11.48 -27.92 -0.94
N ASN A 388 11.75 -26.82 -0.24
CA ASN A 388 10.90 -25.64 -0.22
C ASN A 388 11.41 -24.51 -1.14
N SER A 389 12.43 -24.79 -1.98
CA SER A 389 13.14 -23.74 -2.73
C SER A 389 13.36 -24.12 -4.20
N PRO A 390 12.28 -24.20 -5.00
CA PRO A 390 12.33 -24.79 -6.35
C PRO A 390 13.12 -23.94 -7.37
N LEU A 391 13.30 -22.64 -7.16
CA LEU A 391 13.97 -21.71 -8.07
C LEU A 391 15.35 -21.28 -7.56
N ALA A 392 15.72 -21.69 -6.34
CA ALA A 392 16.98 -21.33 -5.72
C ALA A 392 18.08 -22.35 -6.00
N LYS A 393 19.31 -21.85 -6.14
CA LYS A 393 20.50 -22.68 -6.34
C LYS A 393 20.83 -23.46 -5.08
N ARG A 394 21.20 -24.74 -5.23
CA ARG A 394 21.72 -25.54 -4.11
C ARG A 394 23.03 -24.95 -3.59
N LYS A 395 23.17 -24.95 -2.27
CA LYS A 395 24.43 -24.56 -1.61
C LYS A 395 25.51 -25.59 -1.90
N PRO A 396 26.61 -25.25 -2.58
CA PRO A 396 27.62 -26.26 -2.98
C PRO A 396 28.26 -27.01 -1.80
N SER A 397 28.46 -26.32 -0.68
CA SER A 397 29.07 -26.91 0.52
C SER A 397 28.11 -27.82 1.31
N GLU A 398 26.81 -27.67 1.11
CA GLU A 398 25.78 -28.40 1.84
C GLU A 398 24.50 -28.53 0.99
N PRO A 399 24.44 -29.53 0.06
CA PRO A 399 23.40 -29.60 -0.98
C PRO A 399 21.96 -29.87 -0.48
N ALA A 400 21.77 -30.18 0.81
CA ALA A 400 20.46 -30.24 1.44
C ALA A 400 19.81 -28.87 1.58
N PHE A 401 20.60 -27.80 1.53
CA PHE A 401 20.16 -26.41 1.60
C PHE A 401 20.36 -25.68 0.27
N THR A 402 19.67 -24.54 0.15
CA THR A 402 19.79 -23.62 -0.96
C THR A 402 20.39 -22.29 -0.52
N GLU A 403 21.00 -21.57 -1.45
CA GLU A 403 21.45 -20.19 -1.27
C GLU A 403 20.23 -19.25 -1.37
N ARG A 404 19.34 -19.33 -0.37
CA ARG A 404 18.09 -18.56 -0.24
C ARG A 404 18.02 -17.90 1.12
N PHE A 405 17.41 -16.74 1.19
CA PHE A 405 17.00 -16.13 2.44
C PHE A 405 15.63 -15.47 2.32
N GLU A 406 14.99 -15.34 3.45
CA GLU A 406 13.85 -14.43 3.66
C GLU A 406 14.20 -13.45 4.77
N TYR A 407 13.58 -12.27 4.73
CA TYR A 407 13.77 -11.32 5.82
C TYR A 407 12.46 -10.95 6.48
N PHE A 408 12.51 -10.88 7.80
CA PHE A 408 11.38 -10.72 8.69
C PHE A 408 11.53 -9.46 9.53
N ILE A 409 10.40 -8.78 9.76
CA ILE A 409 10.29 -7.64 10.68
C ILE A 409 8.91 -7.76 11.34
N ASN A 410 8.87 -7.67 12.68
CA ASN A 410 7.65 -7.76 13.46
C ASN A 410 6.80 -8.99 13.11
N ALA A 411 7.42 -10.16 13.18
CA ALA A 411 6.78 -11.46 12.91
C ALA A 411 6.06 -11.52 11.55
N THR A 412 6.67 -10.92 10.53
CA THR A 412 6.10 -10.89 9.19
C THR A 412 7.22 -10.92 8.16
N GLU A 413 7.11 -11.80 7.18
CA GLU A 413 7.98 -11.84 6.01
C GLU A 413 7.78 -10.58 5.16
N PHE A 414 8.87 -9.93 4.79
CA PHE A 414 8.88 -8.75 3.91
C PHE A 414 9.38 -9.05 2.50
N GLY A 415 10.26 -10.03 2.35
CA GLY A 415 10.76 -10.42 1.05
C GLY A 415 11.61 -11.69 1.09
N ASN A 416 11.83 -12.21 -0.11
CA ASN A 416 12.50 -13.47 -0.40
C ASN A 416 13.55 -13.24 -1.48
N ALA A 417 14.72 -13.83 -1.32
CA ALA A 417 15.83 -13.68 -2.25
C ALA A 417 16.72 -14.93 -2.29
N PHE A 418 17.35 -15.16 -3.41
CA PHE A 418 18.25 -16.30 -3.57
C PHE A 418 19.29 -16.08 -4.67
N SER A 419 20.33 -16.94 -4.67
CA SER A 419 21.12 -17.18 -5.87
C SER A 419 20.28 -18.01 -6.84
N GLU A 420 20.10 -17.51 -8.05
CA GLU A 420 19.19 -18.10 -9.03
C GLU A 420 19.68 -19.46 -9.51
N LEU A 421 18.76 -20.41 -9.60
CA LEU A 421 19.04 -21.67 -10.26
C LEU A 421 19.24 -21.39 -11.78
N ASN A 422 20.43 -21.63 -12.26
CA ASN A 422 20.82 -21.38 -13.64
C ASN A 422 21.20 -22.66 -14.41
N ASP A 423 20.93 -23.83 -13.83
CA ASP A 423 21.05 -25.13 -14.48
C ASP A 423 19.69 -25.49 -15.14
N PRO A 424 19.60 -25.51 -16.49
CA PRO A 424 18.35 -25.79 -17.18
C PRO A 424 17.82 -27.22 -16.94
N ILE A 425 18.73 -28.19 -16.67
CA ILE A 425 18.35 -29.58 -16.44
C ILE A 425 17.71 -29.72 -15.06
N ASP A 426 18.36 -29.24 -14.00
CA ASP A 426 17.79 -29.25 -12.64
C ASP A 426 16.50 -28.42 -12.59
N GLN A 427 16.42 -27.28 -13.29
CA GLN A 427 15.22 -26.44 -13.33
C GLN A 427 14.04 -27.17 -13.96
N LYS A 428 14.25 -27.83 -15.10
CA LYS A 428 13.19 -28.58 -15.78
C LYS A 428 12.65 -29.72 -14.89
N GLU A 429 13.54 -30.49 -14.28
CA GLU A 429 13.15 -31.57 -13.36
C GLU A 429 12.34 -31.04 -12.16
N ARG A 430 12.67 -29.85 -11.63
CA ARG A 430 11.91 -29.26 -10.53
C ARG A 430 10.53 -28.81 -10.99
N PHE A 431 10.42 -28.17 -12.14
CA PHE A 431 9.13 -27.79 -12.72
C PHE A 431 8.23 -29.00 -13.00
N GLU A 432 8.78 -30.06 -13.58
CA GLU A 432 8.01 -31.29 -13.82
C GLU A 432 7.46 -31.87 -12.51
N ARG A 433 8.26 -31.87 -11.44
CA ARG A 433 7.83 -32.31 -10.10
C ARG A 433 6.73 -31.41 -9.53
N GLN A 434 6.86 -30.10 -9.65
CA GLN A 434 5.83 -29.16 -9.20
C GLN A 434 4.50 -29.34 -9.95
N VAL A 435 4.57 -29.46 -11.27
CA VAL A 435 3.37 -29.70 -12.10
C VAL A 435 2.72 -31.03 -11.74
N ALA A 436 3.51 -32.08 -11.51
CA ALA A 436 2.99 -33.39 -11.07
C ALA A 436 2.30 -33.31 -9.70
N ALA A 437 2.88 -32.59 -8.74
CA ALA A 437 2.27 -32.36 -7.43
C ALA A 437 0.94 -31.59 -7.54
N LYS A 438 0.90 -30.48 -8.28
CA LYS A 438 -0.33 -29.69 -8.52
C LYS A 438 -1.43 -30.55 -9.18
N ARG A 439 -1.07 -31.40 -10.16
CA ARG A 439 -2.04 -32.30 -10.80
C ARG A 439 -2.57 -33.39 -9.88
N ALA A 440 -1.78 -33.80 -8.90
CA ALA A 440 -2.23 -34.74 -7.87
C ALA A 440 -3.22 -34.10 -6.89
N GLU A 441 -3.03 -32.81 -6.59
CA GLU A 441 -3.93 -32.03 -5.72
C GLU A 441 -5.20 -31.57 -6.45
N ASP A 442 -5.06 -31.06 -7.68
CA ASP A 442 -6.17 -30.64 -8.54
C ASP A 442 -6.03 -31.22 -9.96
N PRO A 443 -6.75 -32.30 -10.28
CA PRO A 443 -6.72 -32.91 -11.61
C PRO A 443 -7.17 -31.98 -12.75
N ASN A 444 -7.84 -30.86 -12.45
CA ASN A 444 -8.30 -29.90 -13.45
C ASN A 444 -7.34 -28.70 -13.59
N THR A 445 -6.20 -28.70 -12.90
CA THR A 445 -5.21 -27.65 -13.02
C THR A 445 -4.71 -27.49 -14.45
N THR A 446 -4.53 -26.25 -14.89
CA THR A 446 -3.91 -25.91 -16.17
C THR A 446 -2.41 -25.71 -16.07
N ALA A 447 -1.83 -25.99 -14.90
CA ALA A 447 -0.39 -25.83 -14.66
C ALA A 447 0.43 -26.66 -15.63
N GLN A 448 1.42 -26.04 -16.24
CA GLN A 448 2.37 -26.66 -17.17
C GLN A 448 3.77 -26.10 -16.96
N VAL A 449 4.76 -26.80 -17.48
CA VAL A 449 6.16 -26.32 -17.49
C VAL A 449 6.26 -25.14 -18.44
N ASP A 450 6.92 -24.06 -18.02
CA ASP A 450 7.30 -22.97 -18.91
C ASP A 450 8.53 -23.38 -19.75
N GLU A 451 8.27 -24.07 -20.88
CA GLU A 451 9.31 -24.56 -21.77
C GLU A 451 10.12 -23.43 -22.42
N ASP A 452 9.53 -22.23 -22.58
CA ASP A 452 10.26 -21.07 -23.10
C ASP A 452 11.27 -20.54 -22.08
N TYR A 453 10.90 -20.56 -20.78
CA TYR A 453 11.87 -20.23 -19.74
C TYR A 453 13.01 -21.25 -19.64
N VAL A 454 12.72 -22.55 -19.73
CA VAL A 454 13.76 -23.58 -19.77
C VAL A 454 14.68 -23.35 -20.96
N THR A 455 14.12 -23.09 -22.16
CA THR A 455 14.87 -22.75 -23.35
C THR A 455 15.75 -21.50 -23.15
N ALA A 456 15.23 -20.47 -22.47
CA ALA A 456 16.05 -19.29 -22.15
C ALA A 456 17.26 -19.66 -21.27
N LEU A 457 17.09 -20.52 -20.27
CA LEU A 457 18.20 -21.02 -19.44
C LEU A 457 19.23 -21.82 -20.26
N GLU A 458 18.81 -22.55 -21.30
CA GLU A 458 19.72 -23.29 -22.21
C GLU A 458 20.63 -22.34 -23.02
N TYR A 459 20.21 -21.09 -23.27
CA TYR A 459 21.08 -20.05 -23.80
C TYR A 459 22.09 -19.52 -22.78
N GLY A 460 21.92 -19.81 -21.53
CA GLY A 460 22.82 -19.49 -20.42
C GLY A 460 22.38 -18.30 -19.59
N LEU A 461 21.99 -18.56 -18.35
CA LEU A 461 21.80 -17.53 -17.33
C LEU A 461 23.11 -17.36 -16.54
N ALA A 462 23.65 -16.15 -16.53
CA ALA A 462 24.81 -15.83 -15.70
C ALA A 462 24.52 -16.14 -14.22
N PRO A 463 25.54 -16.37 -13.35
CA PRO A 463 25.32 -16.37 -11.92
C PRO A 463 24.58 -15.10 -11.50
N THR A 464 23.42 -15.22 -10.91
CA THR A 464 22.48 -14.12 -10.67
C THR A 464 21.93 -14.19 -9.26
N GLY A 465 21.86 -13.06 -8.57
CA GLY A 465 21.08 -12.90 -7.35
C GLY A 465 19.76 -12.21 -7.66
N GLY A 466 18.66 -12.73 -7.12
CA GLY A 466 17.33 -12.17 -7.24
C GLY A 466 16.71 -11.85 -5.88
N LEU A 467 15.83 -10.85 -5.84
CA LEU A 467 15.11 -10.41 -4.65
C LEU A 467 13.71 -9.96 -5.04
N GLY A 468 12.70 -10.47 -4.34
CA GLY A 468 11.33 -9.96 -4.39
C GLY A 468 10.87 -9.48 -3.01
N PHE A 469 10.20 -8.33 -2.95
CA PHE A 469 9.62 -7.84 -1.68
C PHE A 469 8.30 -7.09 -1.86
N GLY A 470 7.46 -7.17 -0.81
CA GLY A 470 6.16 -6.53 -0.78
C GLY A 470 6.23 -5.05 -0.39
N VAL A 471 5.93 -4.16 -1.33
CA VAL A 471 5.90 -2.70 -1.07
C VAL A 471 4.83 -2.34 -0.04
N ASP A 472 3.66 -2.97 -0.10
CA ASP A 472 2.56 -2.64 0.79
C ASP A 472 2.92 -2.90 2.27
N ARG A 473 3.59 -4.03 2.56
CA ARG A 473 4.10 -4.35 3.91
C ARG A 473 5.13 -3.32 4.37
N LEU A 474 6.05 -2.91 3.49
CA LEU A 474 7.05 -1.89 3.81
C LEU A 474 6.40 -0.53 4.10
N VAL A 475 5.38 -0.15 3.32
CA VAL A 475 4.61 1.07 3.58
C VAL A 475 3.87 0.98 4.92
N MET A 476 3.25 -0.17 5.25
CA MET A 476 2.60 -0.38 6.56
C MET A 476 3.59 -0.12 7.70
N LEU A 477 4.79 -0.69 7.63
CA LEU A 477 5.83 -0.52 8.63
C LEU A 477 6.25 0.96 8.77
N LEU A 478 6.59 1.61 7.67
CA LEU A 478 7.13 3.00 7.65
C LEU A 478 6.06 4.07 7.92
N THR A 479 4.78 3.71 7.92
CA THR A 479 3.65 4.63 8.21
C THR A 479 2.87 4.26 9.46
N ASP A 480 3.32 3.25 10.22
CA ASP A 480 2.63 2.70 11.38
C ASP A 480 1.17 2.31 11.09
N SER A 481 0.93 1.69 9.94
CA SER A 481 -0.40 1.27 9.51
C SER A 481 -0.66 -0.19 9.87
N ALA A 482 -1.76 -0.48 10.55
CA ALA A 482 -2.08 -1.81 11.07
C ALA A 482 -2.58 -2.79 10.00
N SER A 483 -3.12 -2.27 8.89
CA SER A 483 -3.74 -3.08 7.84
C SER A 483 -3.28 -2.64 6.45
N ILE A 484 -3.15 -3.62 5.55
CA ILE A 484 -2.86 -3.36 4.12
C ILE A 484 -3.92 -2.42 3.49
N ARG A 485 -5.16 -2.43 3.99
CA ARG A 485 -6.23 -1.55 3.54
C ARG A 485 -5.99 -0.08 3.91
N ASP A 486 -5.20 0.19 4.94
CA ASP A 486 -4.82 1.55 5.32
C ASP A 486 -3.86 2.18 4.31
N VAL A 487 -3.04 1.37 3.66
CA VAL A 487 -2.01 1.81 2.70
C VAL A 487 -2.43 1.66 1.23
N LEU A 488 -3.63 1.14 0.97
CA LEU A 488 -4.26 1.09 -0.35
C LEU A 488 -5.35 2.16 -0.46
N LEU A 489 -5.31 2.97 -1.52
CA LEU A 489 -6.33 4.02 -1.75
C LEU A 489 -7.72 3.40 -1.87
N PHE A 490 -7.86 2.37 -2.69
CA PHE A 490 -9.13 1.67 -2.93
C PHE A 490 -8.90 0.16 -2.78
N PRO A 491 -8.90 -0.36 -1.54
CA PRO A 491 -8.75 -1.80 -1.31
C PRO A 491 -9.95 -2.57 -1.84
N THR A 492 -9.73 -3.84 -2.20
CA THR A 492 -10.82 -4.73 -2.55
C THR A 492 -11.70 -4.99 -1.33
N MET A 493 -13.01 -4.80 -1.48
CA MET A 493 -13.99 -4.95 -0.40
C MET A 493 -15.09 -5.93 -0.82
N LYS A 494 -15.59 -6.73 0.13
CA LYS A 494 -16.79 -7.55 -0.10
C LYS A 494 -17.98 -6.64 -0.44
N SER A 495 -18.82 -7.07 -1.37
CA SER A 495 -20.07 -6.37 -1.67
C SER A 495 -20.91 -6.22 -0.40
N LEU A 496 -21.52 -5.05 -0.20
CA LEU A 496 -22.57 -4.92 0.79
C LEU A 496 -23.76 -5.76 0.32
N GLU A 497 -24.24 -6.66 1.14
CA GLU A 497 -25.52 -7.31 0.87
C GLU A 497 -26.57 -6.21 0.69
N LYS A 498 -27.29 -6.23 -0.44
CA LYS A 498 -28.49 -5.40 -0.56
C LYS A 498 -29.45 -5.91 0.52
N LYS A 499 -29.53 -5.21 1.65
CA LYS A 499 -30.72 -5.34 2.49
C LYS A 499 -31.88 -4.93 1.60
N ASP A 500 -32.77 -5.87 1.37
CA ASP A 500 -34.01 -5.63 0.62
C ASP A 500 -34.63 -4.32 1.11
N GLN A 501 -34.71 -3.37 0.18
CA GLN A 501 -35.39 -2.09 0.38
C GLN A 501 -36.89 -2.31 0.32
#